data_ebaf423ec52a13ab08c31dae6d32d162
#
_entry.id   ebaf423ec52a13ab08c31dae6d32d162
#
_cell.length_a   1.000
_cell.length_b   1.000
_cell.length_c   1.000
_cell.angle_alpha   90.00
_cell.angle_beta   90.00
_cell.angle_gamma   90.00
#
_symmetry.space_group_name_H-M   'P 1'
#
loop_
_entity.id
_entity.type
_entity.pdbx_description
1 polymer ?
#
loop_
_entity_poly.entity_id
_entity_poly.type
_entity_poly.pdbx_seq_one_letter_code
_entity_poly.pdbx_strand_id
1 'polypeptide(L)'
;MSYYEHLMTRRELLKAIGGVTPALARPATPKRPNIVLIMADDMGFSDLGCYGSEIATPNLDRLAQGGVRFTQFYNTARCCPTRAALLTGLYNHQTGVGHMVNDRGAPSYRGYLNDRCVTIAEALRPAGYHTLMSGKWHVGENRPHWPTDRGFERYFGLISGGSNYFRLDPERKMAIDDQPYTPKPEGFYMTDAIAENAAKFIQEYGGRSDPFFLYVAFTAPHWPLHALPEDIAKYRSRYLAGWDALRKARHARMIEMGIVNKRWPLTPRDSQAPAWEEVQDKEARDLKMAVYAAQIDRLDQNVGKLLGKLREIGAEQNTLIMFLADNGGCAEEVNRGQPGVPPGGADSFMSYGLPWANASNTPFRLYKHWVHEGAIATPFIAHWPAVIRQRNTITHQAGHIIDVMATCLEVAGAQYPKTLRITPLEGKSLLPILRGQRRQGHQAIFWEHEGNRAARQGNWKLVSKHPGGWELYDLEADRTELNNLAGKHPEKVRRLAALYEGWAQRCGVVPWDQLPKKG
;
A
#
# COMPACT_ATOMS: atom_id res chain seq x y z
N MET A 1 59.93 -53.31 54.58
CA MET A 1 59.59 -52.49 53.36
C MET A 1 58.08 -52.33 53.30
N SER A 2 57.61 -51.14 53.69
CA SER A 2 56.18 -50.84 53.80
C SER A 2 55.78 -49.85 52.66
N TYR A 3 54.88 -50.28 51.80
CA TYR A 3 54.24 -49.43 50.82
C TYR A 3 52.97 -48.87 51.44
N TYR A 4 52.92 -47.57 51.70
CA TYR A 4 51.67 -46.84 51.99
C TYR A 4 51.06 -46.32 50.68
N GLU A 5 49.93 -46.89 50.30
CA GLU A 5 49.07 -46.34 49.28
C GLU A 5 48.30 -45.16 49.88
N HIS A 6 48.49 -43.96 49.31
CA HIS A 6 47.68 -42.78 49.59
C HIS A 6 46.44 -42.86 48.77
N LEU A 7 45.33 -43.31 49.31
CA LEU A 7 44.00 -43.19 48.74
C LEU A 7 43.54 -41.75 48.94
N MET A 8 43.40 -41.00 47.81
CA MET A 8 42.80 -39.67 47.79
C MET A 8 41.38 -39.75 48.35
N THR A 9 41.02 -38.86 49.25
CA THR A 9 39.69 -38.78 49.85
C THR A 9 38.71 -38.17 48.86
N ARG A 10 37.43 -38.55 48.97
CA ARG A 10 36.30 -38.03 48.09
C ARG A 10 36.24 -36.50 48.10
N ARG A 11 36.80 -35.83 49.08
CA ARG A 11 36.84 -34.36 49.23
C ARG A 11 37.98 -33.74 48.43
N GLU A 12 39.02 -34.46 48.11
CA GLU A 12 40.16 -34.01 47.28
C GLU A 12 39.82 -34.20 45.78
N LEU A 13 39.07 -35.26 45.44
CA LEU A 13 38.57 -35.48 44.09
C LEU A 13 37.57 -34.40 43.67
N LEU A 14 36.78 -33.88 44.63
CA LEU A 14 35.82 -32.79 44.35
C LEU A 14 36.47 -31.39 44.20
N LYS A 15 37.71 -31.21 44.66
CA LYS A 15 38.49 -29.99 44.50
C LYS A 15 39.30 -29.97 43.20
N ALA A 16 39.59 -31.12 42.61
CA ALA A 16 40.32 -31.24 41.36
C ALA A 16 39.41 -31.08 40.11
N ILE A 17 38.08 -31.20 40.25
CA ILE A 17 37.11 -30.83 39.23
C ILE A 17 36.81 -29.34 39.44
N GLY A 18 37.81 -28.52 39.17
CA GLY A 18 37.66 -27.05 39.04
C GLY A 18 36.59 -26.77 38.02
N GLY A 19 35.45 -26.29 38.51
CA GLY A 19 34.26 -26.04 37.73
C GLY A 19 34.50 -25.08 36.59
N VAL A 20 34.69 -25.61 35.40
CA VAL A 20 34.32 -24.93 34.17
C VAL A 20 32.81 -25.07 34.07
N THR A 21 32.06 -24.21 34.74
CA THR A 21 30.66 -23.96 34.39
C THR A 21 30.67 -23.46 32.96
N PRO A 22 30.09 -24.21 31.98
CA PRO A 22 29.91 -23.63 30.68
C PRO A 22 29.03 -22.40 30.90
N ALA A 23 29.56 -21.21 30.58
CA ALA A 23 28.77 -20.01 30.51
C ALA A 23 27.64 -20.37 29.56
N LEU A 24 26.43 -20.57 30.08
CA LEU A 24 25.22 -20.68 29.29
C LEU A 24 25.18 -19.40 28.42
N ALA A 25 25.59 -19.54 27.15
CA ALA A 25 25.50 -18.47 26.19
C ALA A 25 24.06 -17.98 26.29
N ARG A 26 23.87 -16.76 26.78
CA ARG A 26 22.56 -16.10 26.71
C ARG A 26 22.07 -16.27 25.27
N PRO A 27 20.85 -16.81 25.06
CA PRO A 27 20.32 -16.90 23.71
C PRO A 27 20.41 -15.49 23.09
N ALA A 28 21.14 -15.38 21.99
CA ALA A 28 21.28 -14.12 21.29
C ALA A 28 19.86 -13.59 21.05
N THR A 29 19.60 -12.38 21.53
CA THR A 29 18.31 -11.72 21.31
C THR A 29 18.05 -11.77 19.80
N PRO A 30 16.90 -12.28 19.32
CA PRO A 30 16.65 -12.39 17.88
C PRO A 30 16.90 -11.02 17.24
N LYS A 31 17.75 -10.98 16.22
CA LYS A 31 18.07 -9.72 15.54
C LYS A 31 16.75 -9.15 14.98
N ARG A 32 16.43 -7.90 15.36
CA ARG A 32 15.22 -7.22 14.87
C ARG A 32 15.26 -7.17 13.35
N PRO A 33 14.12 -7.41 12.66
CA PRO A 33 14.09 -7.45 11.20
C PRO A 33 14.23 -6.06 10.59
N ASN A 34 14.73 -6.00 9.37
CA ASN A 34 14.46 -4.85 8.51
C ASN A 34 13.01 -4.84 8.08
N ILE A 35 12.50 -3.67 7.76
CA ILE A 35 11.13 -3.48 7.25
C ILE A 35 11.20 -2.72 5.93
N VAL A 36 10.68 -3.31 4.87
CA VAL A 36 10.55 -2.67 3.55
C VAL A 36 9.07 -2.59 3.19
N LEU A 37 8.58 -1.38 3.06
CA LEU A 37 7.20 -1.08 2.70
C LEU A 37 7.19 -0.53 1.28
N ILE A 38 6.54 -1.21 0.34
CA ILE A 38 6.47 -0.85 -1.08
C ILE A 38 5.04 -0.48 -1.43
N MET A 39 4.84 0.70 -2.00
CA MET A 39 3.53 1.18 -2.41
C MET A 39 3.50 1.54 -3.90
N ALA A 40 2.49 1.02 -4.61
CA ALA A 40 2.10 1.48 -5.94
C ALA A 40 1.05 2.60 -5.84
N ASP A 41 0.90 3.40 -6.89
CA ASP A 41 -0.01 4.54 -6.98
C ASP A 41 -1.05 4.29 -8.10
N ASP A 42 -2.35 4.28 -7.76
CA ASP A 42 -3.46 4.04 -8.69
C ASP A 42 -3.51 2.62 -9.30
N MET A 43 -3.12 1.58 -8.57
CA MET A 43 -3.14 0.20 -9.06
C MET A 43 -4.44 -0.52 -8.68
N GLY A 44 -5.14 -1.09 -9.66
CA GLY A 44 -6.37 -1.84 -9.43
C GLY A 44 -6.17 -3.21 -8.76
N PHE A 45 -7.25 -3.77 -8.22
CA PHE A 45 -7.23 -5.03 -7.47
C PHE A 45 -6.70 -6.20 -8.29
N SER A 46 -6.97 -6.23 -9.60
CA SER A 46 -6.62 -7.34 -10.49
C SER A 46 -5.38 -7.09 -11.36
N ASP A 47 -4.53 -6.12 -11.03
CA ASP A 47 -3.42 -5.72 -11.93
C ASP A 47 -2.10 -6.49 -11.71
N LEU A 48 -2.03 -7.38 -10.72
CA LEU A 48 -0.87 -8.25 -10.50
C LEU A 48 -1.12 -9.67 -10.98
N GLY A 49 -0.09 -10.36 -11.50
CA GLY A 49 -0.16 -11.76 -11.91
C GLY A 49 -0.74 -12.65 -10.82
N CYS A 50 -0.24 -12.52 -9.58
CA CYS A 50 -0.74 -13.27 -8.42
C CYS A 50 -2.15 -12.85 -7.93
N TYR A 51 -2.78 -11.87 -8.57
CA TYR A 51 -4.19 -11.46 -8.43
C TYR A 51 -4.98 -11.62 -9.74
N GLY A 52 -4.49 -12.39 -10.70
CA GLY A 52 -5.22 -12.77 -11.91
C GLY A 52 -4.94 -11.93 -13.15
N SER A 53 -3.98 -11.00 -13.13
CA SER A 53 -3.59 -10.20 -14.28
C SER A 53 -2.85 -11.02 -15.36
N GLU A 54 -2.88 -10.52 -16.57
CA GLU A 54 -2.01 -10.90 -17.68
C GLU A 54 -0.71 -10.08 -17.72
N ILE A 55 -0.62 -9.04 -16.90
CA ILE A 55 0.58 -8.21 -16.77
C ILE A 55 1.66 -9.01 -16.05
N ALA A 56 2.88 -9.00 -16.60
CA ALA A 56 4.00 -9.72 -16.03
C ALA A 56 4.51 -9.04 -14.76
N THR A 57 4.36 -9.74 -13.61
CA THR A 57 4.83 -9.24 -12.30
C THR A 57 5.61 -10.34 -11.55
N PRO A 58 6.65 -10.96 -12.18
CA PRO A 58 7.30 -12.16 -11.64
C PRO A 58 7.96 -11.94 -10.27
N ASN A 59 8.40 -10.74 -9.95
CA ASN A 59 9.03 -10.44 -8.66
C ASN A 59 8.02 -10.31 -7.54
N LEU A 60 6.90 -9.63 -7.77
CA LEU A 60 5.77 -9.54 -6.84
C LEU A 60 5.07 -10.89 -6.68
N ASP A 61 4.92 -11.64 -7.77
CA ASP A 61 4.38 -13.00 -7.75
C ASP A 61 5.24 -13.95 -6.90
N ARG A 62 6.58 -13.80 -6.96
CA ARG A 62 7.51 -14.55 -6.11
C ARG A 62 7.37 -14.16 -4.63
N LEU A 63 7.19 -12.88 -4.31
CA LEU A 63 6.90 -12.44 -2.93
C LEU A 63 5.61 -13.08 -2.42
N ALA A 64 4.57 -13.11 -3.26
CA ALA A 64 3.29 -13.75 -2.96
C ALA A 64 3.44 -15.27 -2.74
N GLN A 65 4.19 -15.95 -3.60
CA GLN A 65 4.47 -17.38 -3.46
C GLN A 65 5.26 -17.72 -2.19
N GLY A 66 6.15 -16.84 -1.77
CA GLY A 66 6.92 -16.99 -0.52
C GLY A 66 6.25 -16.42 0.73
N GLY A 67 5.05 -15.84 0.58
CA GLY A 67 4.41 -15.06 1.61
C GLY A 67 2.91 -15.29 1.75
N VAL A 68 2.20 -14.23 2.15
CA VAL A 68 0.75 -14.18 2.38
C VAL A 68 0.13 -13.12 1.49
N ARG A 69 -0.91 -13.49 0.74
CA ARG A 69 -1.78 -12.58 -0.02
C ARG A 69 -3.06 -12.31 0.75
N PHE A 70 -3.44 -11.04 0.83
CA PHE A 70 -4.70 -10.64 1.45
C PHE A 70 -5.75 -10.40 0.35
N THR A 71 -6.91 -11.02 0.48
CA THR A 71 -8.03 -10.75 -0.43
C THR A 71 -8.87 -9.56 0.03
N GLN A 72 -8.77 -9.17 1.30
CA GLN A 72 -9.56 -8.12 1.94
C GLN A 72 -8.65 -7.12 2.66
N PHE A 73 -7.80 -6.42 1.92
CA PHE A 73 -6.99 -5.32 2.46
C PHE A 73 -7.51 -3.98 1.92
N TYR A 74 -7.72 -3.03 2.82
CA TYR A 74 -8.43 -1.79 2.53
C TYR A 74 -7.57 -0.56 2.74
N ASN A 75 -7.64 0.37 1.79
CA ASN A 75 -7.09 1.71 1.84
C ASN A 75 -8.19 2.76 2.13
N THR A 76 -7.93 4.06 1.93
CA THR A 76 -8.89 5.17 2.14
C THR A 76 -9.33 5.83 0.83
N ALA A 77 -9.38 5.08 -0.26
CA ALA A 77 -9.91 5.46 -1.58
C ALA A 77 -9.15 6.56 -2.36
N ARG A 78 -8.15 7.21 -1.78
CA ARG A 78 -7.39 8.30 -2.43
C ARG A 78 -5.95 8.36 -1.92
N CYS A 79 -5.03 8.83 -2.77
CA CYS A 79 -3.59 8.82 -2.50
C CYS A 79 -3.18 9.56 -1.21
N CYS A 80 -3.51 10.85 -1.05
CA CYS A 80 -3.11 11.61 0.16
C CYS A 80 -3.71 11.01 1.43
N PRO A 81 -5.03 10.76 1.53
CA PRO A 81 -5.65 10.14 2.68
C PRO A 81 -5.03 8.79 3.04
N THR A 82 -4.80 7.93 2.03
CA THR A 82 -4.19 6.60 2.27
C THR A 82 -2.76 6.71 2.78
N ARG A 83 -1.94 7.59 2.19
CA ARG A 83 -0.55 7.79 2.65
C ARG A 83 -0.50 8.34 4.06
N ALA A 84 -1.40 9.26 4.41
CA ALA A 84 -1.52 9.78 5.76
C ALA A 84 -1.92 8.68 6.77
N ALA A 85 -2.92 7.88 6.44
CA ALA A 85 -3.38 6.78 7.29
C ALA A 85 -2.32 5.67 7.42
N LEU A 86 -1.61 5.31 6.32
CA LEU A 86 -0.50 4.37 6.32
C LEU A 86 0.61 4.79 7.29
N LEU A 87 1.08 6.02 7.11
CA LEU A 87 2.24 6.54 7.83
C LEU A 87 1.99 6.74 9.32
N THR A 88 0.73 6.92 9.75
CA THR A 88 0.40 7.30 11.13
C THR A 88 -0.36 6.24 11.91
N GLY A 89 -0.95 5.24 11.22
CA GLY A 89 -1.83 4.26 11.85
C GLY A 89 -3.14 4.84 12.38
N LEU A 90 -3.53 6.02 11.90
CA LEU A 90 -4.74 6.76 12.25
C LEU A 90 -5.67 6.88 11.03
N TYR A 91 -6.94 7.17 11.24
CA TYR A 91 -7.78 7.62 10.14
C TYR A 91 -7.28 8.97 9.61
N ASN A 92 -7.30 9.14 8.32
CA ASN A 92 -6.72 10.29 7.62
C ASN A 92 -7.25 11.66 8.12
N HIS A 93 -8.52 11.76 8.51
CA HIS A 93 -9.09 12.99 9.10
C HIS A 93 -8.43 13.38 10.42
N GLN A 94 -8.06 12.41 11.26
CA GLN A 94 -7.35 12.66 12.52
C GLN A 94 -5.95 13.26 12.29
N THR A 95 -5.39 13.05 11.13
CA THR A 95 -4.03 13.50 10.76
C THR A 95 -3.99 14.88 10.10
N GLY A 96 -5.13 15.46 9.76
CA GLY A 96 -5.23 16.72 9.00
C GLY A 96 -5.33 16.54 7.48
N VAL A 97 -5.37 15.29 6.97
CA VAL A 97 -5.40 14.96 5.53
C VAL A 97 -6.73 14.28 5.17
N GLY A 98 -7.85 14.89 5.54
CA GLY A 98 -9.18 14.40 5.20
C GLY A 98 -9.47 14.41 3.70
N HIS A 99 -8.75 15.23 2.92
CA HIS A 99 -8.86 15.33 1.46
C HIS A 99 -7.46 15.30 0.81
N MET A 100 -7.19 16.20 -0.12
CA MET A 100 -5.90 16.35 -0.79
C MET A 100 -4.98 17.32 -0.02
N VAL A 101 -3.86 17.73 -0.60
CA VAL A 101 -2.85 18.59 0.04
C VAL A 101 -3.23 20.08 0.13
N ASN A 102 -4.38 20.49 -0.35
CA ASN A 102 -4.88 21.85 -0.20
C ASN A 102 -5.63 22.03 1.14
N ASP A 103 -5.37 23.15 1.82
CA ASP A 103 -6.09 23.52 3.03
C ASP A 103 -7.56 23.89 2.69
N ARG A 104 -8.49 23.25 3.39
CA ARG A 104 -9.94 23.48 3.26
C ARG A 104 -10.52 24.15 4.50
N GLY A 105 -9.70 24.79 5.31
CA GLY A 105 -10.13 25.62 6.45
C GLY A 105 -10.51 24.85 7.73
N ALA A 106 -10.63 23.54 7.72
CA ALA A 106 -10.94 22.73 8.90
C ALA A 106 -9.71 21.96 9.40
N PRO A 107 -9.56 21.70 10.72
CA PRO A 107 -8.38 21.02 11.28
C PRO A 107 -8.09 19.64 10.67
N SER A 108 -9.13 18.88 10.30
CA SER A 108 -9.04 17.59 9.65
C SER A 108 -8.77 17.64 8.14
N TYR A 109 -8.70 18.84 7.54
CA TYR A 109 -8.53 19.07 6.10
C TYR A 109 -7.46 20.12 5.79
N ARG A 110 -6.35 20.13 6.54
CA ARG A 110 -5.21 21.04 6.34
C ARG A 110 -4.32 20.68 5.16
N GLY A 111 -4.41 19.43 4.67
CA GLY A 111 -3.61 18.96 3.56
C GLY A 111 -2.17 18.57 3.92
N TYR A 112 -1.84 18.48 5.20
CA TYR A 112 -0.55 18.01 5.71
C TYR A 112 -0.72 17.28 7.06
N LEU A 113 0.25 16.43 7.39
CA LEU A 113 0.28 15.73 8.67
C LEU A 113 0.45 16.71 9.82
N ASN A 114 -0.56 16.78 10.70
CA ASN A 114 -0.58 17.69 11.84
C ASN A 114 0.36 17.22 12.98
N ASP A 115 0.46 18.00 14.04
CA ASP A 115 1.31 17.75 15.21
C ASP A 115 0.67 16.82 16.26
N ARG A 116 -0.55 16.32 15.99
CA ARG A 116 -1.25 15.34 16.84
C ARG A 116 -1.05 13.89 16.39
N CYS A 117 -0.30 13.67 15.33
CA CYS A 117 0.08 12.36 14.84
C CYS A 117 1.60 12.22 14.74
N VAL A 118 2.09 11.00 14.88
CA VAL A 118 3.47 10.63 14.59
C VAL A 118 3.49 9.66 13.41
N THR A 119 4.56 9.71 12.63
CA THR A 119 4.78 8.78 11.51
C THR A 119 5.43 7.48 12.00
N ILE A 120 5.39 6.43 11.17
CA ILE A 120 6.15 5.19 11.40
C ILE A 120 7.64 5.52 11.62
N ALA A 121 8.21 6.46 10.84
CA ALA A 121 9.59 6.86 10.95
C ALA A 121 9.88 7.51 12.33
N GLU A 122 9.06 8.49 12.75
CA GLU A 122 9.20 9.13 14.07
C GLU A 122 9.08 8.12 15.22
N ALA A 123 8.24 7.09 15.08
CA ALA A 123 8.01 6.09 16.13
C ALA A 123 9.09 4.98 16.16
N LEU A 124 9.74 4.68 15.03
CA LEU A 124 10.76 3.64 14.95
C LEU A 124 12.16 4.14 15.30
N ARG A 125 12.48 5.42 15.13
CA ARG A 125 13.80 5.99 15.47
C ARG A 125 14.21 5.75 16.94
N PRO A 126 13.36 6.01 17.95
CA PRO A 126 13.70 5.71 19.35
C PRO A 126 13.96 4.23 19.60
N ALA A 127 13.43 3.34 18.75
CA ALA A 127 13.72 1.91 18.81
C ALA A 127 15.03 1.54 18.07
N GLY A 128 15.82 2.50 17.59
CA GLY A 128 17.11 2.30 16.92
C GLY A 128 16.99 1.82 15.48
N TYR A 129 15.91 2.17 14.77
CA TYR A 129 15.80 1.97 13.32
C TYR A 129 16.34 3.15 12.56
N HIS A 130 17.11 2.90 11.52
CA HIS A 130 17.35 3.88 10.47
C HIS A 130 16.08 4.03 9.62
N THR A 131 15.66 5.26 9.35
CA THR A 131 14.37 5.55 8.69
C THR A 131 14.61 6.21 7.35
N LEU A 132 14.25 5.49 6.28
CA LEU A 132 14.63 5.79 4.91
C LEU A 132 13.37 5.85 4.03
N MET A 133 13.35 6.77 3.07
CA MET A 133 12.25 6.84 2.12
C MET A 133 12.74 7.17 0.71
N SER A 134 12.20 6.47 -0.28
CA SER A 134 12.40 6.79 -1.69
C SER A 134 11.05 6.81 -2.41
N GLY A 135 10.69 7.93 -3.05
CA GLY A 135 9.48 8.07 -3.86
C GLY A 135 8.54 9.19 -3.44
N LYS A 136 7.24 8.98 -3.71
CA LYS A 136 6.19 9.98 -3.54
C LYS A 136 5.79 10.17 -2.08
N TRP A 137 5.83 11.43 -1.61
CA TRP A 137 5.39 11.84 -0.26
C TRP A 137 3.90 12.15 -0.18
N HIS A 138 3.49 13.25 -0.76
CA HIS A 138 2.11 13.72 -0.97
C HIS A 138 1.24 13.85 0.31
N VAL A 139 1.84 14.20 1.46
CA VAL A 139 1.12 14.48 2.72
C VAL A 139 1.67 15.74 3.43
N GLY A 140 2.01 16.74 2.61
CA GLY A 140 2.54 18.05 3.03
C GLY A 140 3.60 18.55 2.05
N GLU A 141 3.24 19.54 1.21
CA GLU A 141 4.11 19.99 0.11
C GLU A 141 5.05 21.13 0.49
N ASN A 142 4.89 21.70 1.68
CA ASN A 142 5.70 22.81 2.17
C ASN A 142 6.40 22.43 3.48
N ARG A 143 7.59 23.03 3.71
CA ARG A 143 8.26 22.92 5.01
C ARG A 143 7.41 23.60 6.10
N PRO A 144 7.36 23.06 7.33
CA PRO A 144 8.11 21.92 7.84
C PRO A 144 7.31 20.58 7.80
N HIS A 145 6.81 20.17 6.63
CA HIS A 145 5.99 18.97 6.49
C HIS A 145 6.57 17.96 5.48
N TRP A 146 7.87 18.08 5.16
CA TRP A 146 8.56 17.16 4.28
C TRP A 146 8.96 15.86 5.00
N PRO A 147 9.38 14.79 4.31
CA PRO A 147 9.75 13.52 4.93
C PRO A 147 10.79 13.66 6.05
N THR A 148 11.81 14.48 5.84
CA THR A 148 12.87 14.71 6.84
C THR A 148 12.37 15.48 8.07
N ASP A 149 11.36 16.34 7.92
CA ASP A 149 10.68 17.01 9.03
C ASP A 149 9.80 16.03 9.83
N ARG A 150 9.45 14.88 9.23
CA ARG A 150 8.56 13.86 9.78
C ARG A 150 9.29 12.52 10.00
N GLY A 151 10.55 12.61 10.43
CA GLY A 151 11.31 11.52 11.03
C GLY A 151 12.13 10.64 10.08
N PHE A 152 12.09 10.85 8.75
CA PHE A 152 12.98 10.13 7.84
C PHE A 152 14.39 10.74 7.87
N GLU A 153 15.40 9.89 8.04
CA GLU A 153 16.83 10.30 8.03
C GLU A 153 17.33 10.59 6.62
N ARG A 154 16.84 9.81 5.67
CA ARG A 154 17.18 9.95 4.25
C ARG A 154 15.90 9.97 3.41
N TYR A 155 15.92 10.79 2.41
CA TYR A 155 14.84 10.92 1.46
C TYR A 155 15.34 11.15 0.03
N PHE A 156 14.68 10.53 -0.93
CA PHE A 156 14.75 10.88 -2.35
C PHE A 156 13.35 10.77 -2.95
N GLY A 157 12.88 11.80 -3.64
CA GLY A 157 11.65 11.61 -4.40
C GLY A 157 10.77 12.84 -4.61
N LEU A 158 9.56 12.56 -5.05
CA LEU A 158 8.53 13.54 -5.40
C LEU A 158 7.76 13.95 -4.13
N ILE A 159 7.88 15.22 -3.75
CA ILE A 159 7.08 15.81 -2.66
C ILE A 159 5.61 15.94 -3.09
N SER A 160 5.37 16.35 -4.33
CA SER A 160 4.05 16.55 -4.94
C SER A 160 3.33 15.24 -5.29
N GLY A 161 2.08 15.36 -5.77
CA GLY A 161 1.20 14.21 -6.01
C GLY A 161 1.48 13.42 -7.28
N GLY A 162 1.96 14.06 -8.33
CA GLY A 162 2.25 13.44 -9.62
C GLY A 162 3.03 14.38 -10.51
N SER A 163 3.80 13.84 -11.44
CA SER A 163 4.60 14.58 -12.41
C SER A 163 4.88 13.72 -13.63
N ASN A 164 5.45 14.30 -14.66
CA ASN A 164 6.01 13.58 -15.79
C ASN A 164 7.08 12.59 -15.31
N TYR A 165 7.16 11.40 -15.91
CA TYR A 165 8.11 10.36 -15.50
C TYR A 165 9.52 10.58 -16.03
N PHE A 166 9.68 11.36 -17.10
CA PHE A 166 10.98 11.62 -17.75
C PHE A 166 11.61 12.96 -17.35
N ARG A 167 10.83 13.83 -16.70
CA ARG A 167 11.27 15.12 -16.18
C ARG A 167 10.39 15.58 -15.04
N LEU A 168 10.86 16.52 -14.25
CA LEU A 168 9.99 17.18 -13.26
C LEU A 168 9.17 18.27 -13.96
N ASP A 169 7.85 18.25 -13.78
CA ASP A 169 7.00 19.35 -14.24
C ASP A 169 7.27 20.63 -13.42
N PRO A 170 7.20 21.83 -14.03
CA PRO A 170 7.60 23.09 -13.38
C PRO A 170 6.92 23.37 -12.04
N GLU A 171 5.64 23.01 -11.92
CA GLU A 171 4.82 23.23 -10.70
C GLU A 171 5.06 22.18 -9.60
N ARG A 172 5.94 21.19 -9.85
CA ARG A 172 6.13 20.05 -8.96
C ARG A 172 7.44 20.16 -8.19
N LYS A 173 7.46 19.52 -7.01
CA LYS A 173 8.60 19.55 -6.10
C LYS A 173 9.18 18.16 -5.93
N MET A 174 10.48 18.04 -6.08
CA MET A 174 11.29 16.90 -5.65
C MET A 174 12.34 17.35 -4.66
N ALA A 175 12.83 16.41 -3.86
CA ALA A 175 13.92 16.67 -2.93
C ALA A 175 14.86 15.46 -2.78
N ILE A 176 16.11 15.76 -2.40
CA ILE A 176 17.07 14.81 -1.82
C ILE A 176 17.30 15.28 -0.38
N ASP A 177 16.95 14.43 0.57
CA ASP A 177 16.92 14.72 1.99
C ASP A 177 16.06 15.99 2.26
N ASP A 178 16.64 17.09 2.71
CA ASP A 178 15.96 18.37 2.96
C ASP A 178 16.18 19.43 1.86
N GLN A 179 16.91 19.07 0.77
CA GLN A 179 17.26 20.00 -0.30
C GLN A 179 16.36 19.81 -1.52
N PRO A 180 15.82 20.90 -2.10
CA PRO A 180 15.12 20.84 -3.38
C PRO A 180 16.01 20.21 -4.47
N TYR A 181 15.40 19.39 -5.31
CA TYR A 181 16.11 18.68 -6.37
C TYR A 181 15.31 18.73 -7.69
N THR A 182 16.00 19.02 -8.77
CA THR A 182 15.46 18.93 -10.13
C THR A 182 16.33 17.96 -10.93
N PRO A 183 15.79 16.83 -11.36
CA PRO A 183 16.54 15.86 -12.15
C PRO A 183 16.90 16.42 -13.54
N LYS A 184 18.07 16.05 -14.05
CA LYS A 184 18.39 16.25 -15.47
C LYS A 184 17.52 15.29 -16.29
N PRO A 185 16.90 15.75 -17.39
CA PRO A 185 16.02 14.90 -18.20
C PRO A 185 16.74 13.72 -18.87
N GLU A 186 18.01 13.88 -19.22
CA GLU A 186 18.80 12.87 -19.92
C GLU A 186 18.95 11.61 -19.07
N GLY A 187 18.34 10.50 -19.52
CA GLY A 187 18.38 9.22 -18.83
C GLY A 187 17.52 9.13 -17.56
N PHE A 188 16.79 10.17 -17.20
CA PHE A 188 15.89 10.13 -16.04
C PHE A 188 14.59 9.42 -16.36
N TYR A 189 14.23 8.45 -15.53
CA TYR A 189 12.90 7.87 -15.48
C TYR A 189 12.48 7.66 -14.02
N MET A 190 11.40 8.28 -13.60
CA MET A 190 10.99 8.41 -12.19
C MET A 190 10.93 7.06 -11.45
N THR A 191 10.36 6.02 -12.06
CA THR A 191 10.23 4.69 -11.45
C THR A 191 11.60 4.07 -11.17
N ASP A 192 12.54 4.20 -12.12
CA ASP A 192 13.91 3.69 -11.96
C ASP A 192 14.68 4.50 -10.91
N ALA A 193 14.59 5.83 -10.96
CA ALA A 193 15.28 6.71 -10.02
C ALA A 193 14.85 6.45 -8.56
N ILE A 194 13.56 6.17 -8.33
CA ILE A 194 13.03 5.77 -7.01
C ILE A 194 13.70 4.47 -6.54
N ALA A 195 13.72 3.45 -7.40
CA ALA A 195 14.28 2.14 -7.04
C ALA A 195 15.81 2.19 -6.86
N GLU A 196 16.52 2.94 -7.69
CA GLU A 196 17.97 3.10 -7.59
C GLU A 196 18.40 3.77 -6.28
N ASN A 197 17.67 4.81 -5.85
CA ASN A 197 17.94 5.46 -4.58
C ASN A 197 17.54 4.55 -3.39
N ALA A 198 16.43 3.83 -3.48
CA ALA A 198 16.08 2.82 -2.49
C ALA A 198 17.15 1.71 -2.38
N ALA A 199 17.69 1.23 -3.52
CA ALA A 199 18.78 0.25 -3.53
C ALA A 199 20.09 0.81 -2.94
N LYS A 200 20.41 2.08 -3.20
CA LYS A 200 21.55 2.77 -2.54
C LYS A 200 21.37 2.81 -1.03
N PHE A 201 20.17 3.13 -0.54
CA PHE A 201 19.87 3.10 0.90
C PHE A 201 20.01 1.70 1.48
N ILE A 202 19.51 0.65 0.81
CA ILE A 202 19.69 -0.74 1.25
C ILE A 202 21.19 -1.08 1.33
N GLN A 203 21.99 -0.69 0.36
CA GLN A 203 23.44 -0.93 0.35
C GLN A 203 24.14 -0.18 1.50
N GLU A 204 23.77 1.08 1.74
CA GLU A 204 24.42 1.93 2.75
C GLU A 204 24.09 1.49 4.18
N TYR A 205 22.82 1.08 4.43
CA TYR A 205 22.32 0.78 5.78
C TYR A 205 22.24 -0.71 6.09
N GLY A 206 22.14 -1.57 5.09
CA GLY A 206 21.93 -3.01 5.28
C GLY A 206 23.13 -3.78 5.88
N GLY A 207 24.34 -3.21 5.78
CA GLY A 207 25.53 -3.77 6.43
C GLY A 207 25.73 -3.35 7.89
N ARG A 208 24.89 -2.44 8.42
CA ARG A 208 24.99 -1.93 9.78
C ARG A 208 24.41 -2.92 10.80
N SER A 209 24.77 -2.74 12.08
CA SER A 209 24.23 -3.53 13.19
C SER A 209 22.74 -3.28 13.44
N ASP A 210 22.31 -2.04 13.23
CA ASP A 210 20.95 -1.57 13.46
C ASP A 210 20.06 -1.81 12.24
N PRO A 211 18.78 -2.19 12.46
CA PRO A 211 17.84 -2.44 11.37
C PRO A 211 17.40 -1.14 10.71
N PHE A 212 16.87 -1.25 9.48
CA PHE A 212 16.27 -0.13 8.79
C PHE A 212 14.78 -0.35 8.51
N PHE A 213 14.05 0.76 8.46
CA PHE A 213 12.72 0.90 7.86
C PHE A 213 12.89 1.68 6.56
N LEU A 214 12.50 1.09 5.44
CA LEU A 214 12.53 1.71 4.12
C LEU A 214 11.12 1.76 3.53
N TYR A 215 10.63 2.97 3.28
CA TYR A 215 9.39 3.18 2.54
C TYR A 215 9.71 3.52 1.08
N VAL A 216 9.32 2.64 0.15
CA VAL A 216 9.46 2.83 -1.29
C VAL A 216 8.09 3.13 -1.88
N ALA A 217 7.86 4.37 -2.23
CA ALA A 217 6.57 4.86 -2.70
C ALA A 217 6.65 5.22 -4.19
N PHE A 218 6.40 4.24 -5.06
CA PHE A 218 6.38 4.46 -6.50
C PHE A 218 5.27 5.44 -6.90
N THR A 219 5.51 6.19 -7.98
CA THR A 219 4.48 6.97 -8.66
C THR A 219 3.72 6.14 -9.69
N ALA A 220 4.28 5.01 -10.12
CA ALA A 220 3.66 4.09 -11.08
C ALA A 220 2.54 3.25 -10.41
N PRO A 221 1.48 2.94 -11.16
CA PRO A 221 1.16 3.33 -12.54
C PRO A 221 0.26 4.58 -12.69
N HIS A 222 0.31 5.55 -11.76
CA HIS A 222 -0.47 6.81 -11.86
C HIS A 222 -0.21 7.52 -13.19
N TRP A 223 -1.24 8.17 -13.75
CA TRP A 223 -1.06 9.02 -14.92
C TRP A 223 -0.05 10.18 -14.67
N PRO A 224 0.63 10.69 -15.71
CA PRO A 224 0.50 10.42 -17.14
C PRO A 224 1.00 9.04 -17.55
N LEU A 225 0.39 8.49 -18.62
CA LEU A 225 0.80 7.21 -19.22
C LEU A 225 2.16 7.37 -19.89
N HIS A 226 3.21 7.12 -19.15
CA HIS A 226 4.61 7.22 -19.55
C HIS A 226 5.34 5.93 -19.25
N ALA A 227 5.92 5.30 -20.25
CA ALA A 227 6.73 4.09 -20.09
C ALA A 227 7.84 4.03 -21.14
N LEU A 228 8.83 3.19 -20.89
CA LEU A 228 9.93 2.99 -21.82
C LEU A 228 9.45 2.19 -23.05
N PRO A 229 9.93 2.50 -24.25
CA PRO A 229 9.47 1.86 -25.49
C PRO A 229 9.59 0.33 -25.48
N GLU A 230 10.68 -0.21 -24.91
CA GLU A 230 10.91 -1.64 -24.79
C GLU A 230 9.89 -2.34 -23.89
N ASP A 231 9.40 -1.68 -22.84
CA ASP A 231 8.37 -2.22 -21.98
C ASP A 231 6.98 -2.12 -22.63
N ILE A 232 6.69 -1.04 -23.34
CA ILE A 232 5.44 -0.87 -24.12
C ILE A 232 5.32 -1.97 -25.19
N ALA A 233 6.41 -2.28 -25.89
CA ALA A 233 6.44 -3.26 -26.97
C ALA A 233 5.97 -4.67 -26.53
N LYS A 234 6.17 -5.03 -25.25
CA LYS A 234 5.72 -6.31 -24.68
C LYS A 234 4.19 -6.46 -24.64
N TYR A 235 3.47 -5.33 -24.61
CA TYR A 235 2.02 -5.29 -24.36
C TYR A 235 1.20 -4.80 -25.54
N ARG A 236 1.84 -4.33 -26.61
CA ARG A 236 1.14 -3.94 -27.85
C ARG A 236 0.29 -5.08 -28.39
N SER A 237 -0.92 -4.72 -28.83
CA SER A 237 -1.92 -5.63 -29.42
C SER A 237 -2.53 -6.67 -28.44
N ARG A 238 -2.13 -6.67 -27.18
CA ARG A 238 -2.68 -7.59 -26.16
C ARG A 238 -4.11 -7.24 -25.76
N TYR A 239 -4.49 -5.97 -25.89
CA TYR A 239 -5.75 -5.44 -25.40
C TYR A 239 -6.78 -5.18 -26.50
N LEU A 240 -6.50 -5.62 -27.74
CA LEU A 240 -7.42 -5.52 -28.86
C LEU A 240 -8.70 -6.36 -28.70
N ALA A 241 -8.69 -7.37 -27.81
CA ALA A 241 -9.90 -8.11 -27.42
C ALA A 241 -10.85 -7.27 -26.51
N GLY A 242 -10.39 -6.14 -26.00
CA GLY A 242 -11.16 -5.18 -25.25
C GLY A 242 -11.32 -5.47 -23.76
N TRP A 243 -11.84 -4.49 -23.05
CA TRP A 243 -12.01 -4.53 -21.59
C TRP A 243 -13.02 -5.58 -21.12
N ASP A 244 -14.08 -5.88 -21.86
CA ASP A 244 -15.06 -6.89 -21.43
C ASP A 244 -14.45 -8.30 -21.44
N ALA A 245 -13.68 -8.64 -22.49
CA ALA A 245 -12.96 -9.91 -22.57
C ALA A 245 -11.88 -10.01 -21.48
N LEU A 246 -11.15 -8.92 -21.25
CA LEU A 246 -10.13 -8.84 -20.21
C LEU A 246 -10.72 -9.06 -18.81
N ARG A 247 -11.83 -8.37 -18.48
CA ARG A 247 -12.53 -8.52 -17.21
C ARG A 247 -12.98 -9.96 -16.97
N LYS A 248 -13.58 -10.60 -17.97
CA LYS A 248 -14.00 -12.01 -17.90
C LYS A 248 -12.81 -12.94 -17.65
N ALA A 249 -11.71 -12.74 -18.37
CA ALA A 249 -10.50 -13.56 -18.23
C ALA A 249 -9.85 -13.39 -16.85
N ARG A 250 -9.72 -12.15 -16.35
CA ARG A 250 -9.19 -11.85 -15.00
C ARG A 250 -10.06 -12.46 -13.91
N HIS A 251 -11.39 -12.30 -13.99
CA HIS A 251 -12.32 -12.85 -13.02
C HIS A 251 -12.25 -14.39 -12.96
N ALA A 252 -12.19 -15.07 -14.10
CA ALA A 252 -12.04 -16.52 -14.16
C ALA A 252 -10.74 -16.98 -13.48
N ARG A 253 -9.60 -16.35 -13.80
CA ARG A 253 -8.31 -16.67 -13.15
C ARG A 253 -8.33 -16.40 -11.63
N MET A 254 -8.94 -15.30 -11.18
CA MET A 254 -9.06 -15.02 -9.74
C MET A 254 -9.87 -16.07 -8.98
N ILE A 255 -10.93 -16.62 -9.60
CA ILE A 255 -11.71 -17.75 -9.04
C ILE A 255 -10.83 -19.00 -8.94
N GLU A 256 -10.13 -19.34 -10.02
CA GLU A 256 -9.21 -20.48 -10.05
C GLU A 256 -8.10 -20.37 -9.00
N MET A 257 -7.56 -19.18 -8.81
CA MET A 257 -6.53 -18.88 -7.81
C MET A 257 -7.06 -18.80 -6.37
N GLY A 258 -8.37 -18.81 -6.15
CA GLY A 258 -8.97 -18.65 -4.82
C GLY A 258 -8.92 -17.22 -4.25
N ILE A 259 -8.63 -16.22 -5.07
CA ILE A 259 -8.64 -14.80 -4.70
C ILE A 259 -10.06 -14.28 -4.57
N VAL A 260 -10.95 -14.74 -5.44
CA VAL A 260 -12.36 -14.38 -5.51
C VAL A 260 -13.23 -15.63 -5.34
N ASN A 261 -14.29 -15.52 -4.53
CA ASN A 261 -15.22 -16.62 -4.38
C ASN A 261 -16.09 -16.76 -5.65
N LYS A 262 -16.25 -18.01 -6.14
CA LYS A 262 -17.08 -18.31 -7.33
C LYS A 262 -18.53 -17.83 -7.23
N ARG A 263 -19.05 -17.59 -6.02
CA ARG A 263 -20.41 -17.05 -5.80
C ARG A 263 -20.51 -15.55 -6.08
N TRP A 264 -19.41 -14.82 -6.15
CA TRP A 264 -19.41 -13.39 -6.44
C TRP A 264 -19.36 -13.18 -7.95
N PRO A 265 -20.44 -12.71 -8.58
CA PRO A 265 -20.47 -12.51 -10.02
C PRO A 265 -19.55 -11.35 -10.40
N LEU A 266 -19.07 -11.40 -11.64
CA LEU A 266 -18.43 -10.23 -12.24
C LEU A 266 -19.44 -9.08 -12.30
N THR A 267 -19.07 -7.89 -11.83
CA THR A 267 -19.93 -6.71 -11.97
C THR A 267 -20.22 -6.42 -13.44
N PRO A 268 -21.40 -5.89 -13.79
CA PRO A 268 -21.65 -5.36 -15.14
C PRO A 268 -20.56 -4.37 -15.55
N ARG A 269 -20.30 -4.25 -16.85
CA ARG A 269 -19.50 -3.13 -17.36
C ARG A 269 -20.12 -1.82 -16.86
N ASP A 270 -19.28 -0.86 -16.49
CA ASP A 270 -19.75 0.47 -16.11
C ASP A 270 -20.59 1.08 -17.25
N SER A 271 -21.73 1.66 -16.90
CA SER A 271 -22.67 2.22 -17.89
C SER A 271 -22.08 3.38 -18.71
N GLN A 272 -21.01 4.01 -18.23
CA GLN A 272 -20.28 5.05 -18.95
C GLN A 272 -19.22 4.49 -19.90
N ALA A 273 -18.91 3.19 -19.83
CA ALA A 273 -17.99 2.53 -20.73
C ALA A 273 -18.75 1.99 -21.96
N PRO A 274 -18.38 2.35 -23.19
CA PRO A 274 -19.02 1.80 -24.39
C PRO A 274 -18.77 0.29 -24.50
N ALA A 275 -19.61 -0.42 -25.23
CA ALA A 275 -19.29 -1.78 -25.63
C ALA A 275 -18.05 -1.78 -26.53
N TRP A 276 -17.19 -2.80 -26.36
CA TRP A 276 -15.94 -2.84 -27.15
C TRP A 276 -16.18 -2.86 -28.64
N GLU A 277 -17.27 -3.48 -29.06
CA GLU A 277 -17.70 -3.56 -30.47
C GLU A 277 -17.99 -2.18 -31.07
N GLU A 278 -18.44 -1.23 -30.25
CA GLU A 278 -18.80 0.15 -30.62
C GLU A 278 -17.60 1.10 -30.65
N VAL A 279 -16.45 0.68 -30.13
CA VAL A 279 -15.24 1.50 -30.07
C VAL A 279 -14.59 1.60 -31.45
N GLN A 280 -14.37 2.83 -31.92
CA GLN A 280 -13.76 3.09 -33.23
C GLN A 280 -12.23 3.13 -33.17
N ASP A 281 -11.65 3.62 -32.06
CA ASP A 281 -10.22 3.85 -31.86
C ASP A 281 -9.53 2.71 -31.06
N LYS A 282 -9.83 1.44 -31.42
CA LYS A 282 -9.37 0.26 -30.67
C LYS A 282 -7.86 0.19 -30.48
N GLU A 283 -7.09 0.57 -31.49
CA GLU A 283 -5.62 0.60 -31.42
C GLU A 283 -5.11 1.67 -30.45
N ALA A 284 -5.75 2.83 -30.41
CA ALA A 284 -5.42 3.88 -29.44
C ALA A 284 -5.78 3.44 -28.00
N ARG A 285 -6.88 2.72 -27.83
CA ARG A 285 -7.27 2.15 -26.53
C ARG A 285 -6.31 1.04 -26.10
N ASP A 286 -5.93 0.15 -27.03
CA ASP A 286 -4.89 -0.88 -26.77
C ASP A 286 -3.59 -0.21 -26.30
N LEU A 287 -3.13 0.82 -27.01
CA LEU A 287 -1.90 1.52 -26.65
C LEU A 287 -1.97 2.12 -25.24
N LYS A 288 -3.08 2.74 -24.84
CA LYS A 288 -3.25 3.28 -23.49
C LYS A 288 -3.08 2.20 -22.42
N MET A 289 -3.71 1.04 -22.60
CA MET A 289 -3.59 -0.05 -21.65
C MET A 289 -2.20 -0.72 -21.72
N ALA A 290 -1.59 -0.79 -22.90
CA ALA A 290 -0.23 -1.29 -23.07
C ALA A 290 0.80 -0.44 -22.30
N VAL A 291 0.66 0.89 -22.32
CA VAL A 291 1.54 1.79 -21.56
C VAL A 291 1.30 1.63 -20.05
N TYR A 292 0.06 1.53 -19.62
CA TYR A 292 -0.27 1.27 -18.21
C TYR A 292 0.34 -0.06 -17.72
N ALA A 293 0.20 -1.11 -18.50
CA ALA A 293 0.80 -2.42 -18.19
C ALA A 293 2.33 -2.35 -18.15
N ALA A 294 2.94 -1.58 -19.06
CA ALA A 294 4.38 -1.36 -19.08
C ALA A 294 4.88 -0.59 -17.83
N GLN A 295 4.10 0.35 -17.29
CA GLN A 295 4.42 1.02 -16.03
C GLN A 295 4.42 0.04 -14.85
N ILE A 296 3.50 -0.92 -14.81
CA ILE A 296 3.42 -1.97 -13.79
C ILE A 296 4.58 -2.97 -13.95
N ASP A 297 4.87 -3.42 -15.17
CA ASP A 297 6.01 -4.29 -15.47
C ASP A 297 7.33 -3.63 -15.02
N ARG A 298 7.53 -2.34 -15.35
CA ARG A 298 8.72 -1.60 -14.91
C ARG A 298 8.81 -1.45 -13.39
N LEU A 299 7.67 -1.24 -12.71
CA LEU A 299 7.61 -1.26 -11.25
C LEU A 299 8.07 -2.63 -10.71
N ASP A 300 7.57 -3.73 -11.26
CA ASP A 300 7.95 -5.08 -10.86
C ASP A 300 9.44 -5.37 -11.09
N GLN A 301 10.00 -4.97 -12.25
CA GLN A 301 11.44 -5.08 -12.52
C GLN A 301 12.25 -4.35 -11.45
N ASN A 302 11.82 -3.17 -11.03
CA ASN A 302 12.46 -2.37 -10.00
C ASN A 302 12.30 -2.99 -8.60
N VAL A 303 11.17 -3.60 -8.29
CA VAL A 303 11.04 -4.44 -7.07
C VAL A 303 12.06 -5.57 -7.12
N GLY A 304 12.26 -6.21 -8.30
CA GLY A 304 13.29 -7.22 -8.51
C GLY A 304 14.72 -6.75 -8.17
N LYS A 305 15.07 -5.50 -8.53
CA LYS A 305 16.36 -4.88 -8.16
C LYS A 305 16.51 -4.74 -6.64
N LEU A 306 15.46 -4.29 -5.93
CA LEU A 306 15.46 -4.17 -4.47
C LEU A 306 15.64 -5.53 -3.78
N LEU A 307 14.91 -6.55 -4.24
CA LEU A 307 15.05 -7.91 -3.73
C LEU A 307 16.44 -8.50 -4.01
N GLY A 308 17.00 -8.20 -5.18
CA GLY A 308 18.39 -8.53 -5.54
C GLY A 308 19.37 -7.93 -4.55
N LYS A 309 19.20 -6.65 -4.22
CA LYS A 309 20.07 -5.94 -3.27
C LYS A 309 19.95 -6.49 -1.84
N LEU A 310 18.74 -6.83 -1.38
CA LEU A 310 18.55 -7.47 -0.06
C LEU A 310 19.22 -8.84 0.02
N ARG A 311 19.24 -9.63 -1.07
CA ARG A 311 19.97 -10.90 -1.14
C ARG A 311 21.47 -10.69 -1.12
N GLU A 312 21.98 -9.73 -1.92
CA GLU A 312 23.41 -9.39 -2.00
C GLU A 312 24.01 -9.07 -0.63
N ILE A 313 23.27 -8.33 0.20
CA ILE A 313 23.70 -7.98 1.57
C ILE A 313 23.32 -9.03 2.63
N GLY A 314 22.74 -10.18 2.22
CA GLY A 314 22.32 -11.25 3.14
C GLY A 314 21.16 -10.91 4.08
N ALA A 315 20.36 -9.88 3.76
CA ALA A 315 19.29 -9.40 4.64
C ALA A 315 17.90 -9.98 4.33
N GLU A 316 17.70 -10.63 3.18
CA GLU A 316 16.38 -11.08 2.70
C GLU A 316 15.62 -11.93 3.74
N GLN A 317 16.31 -12.86 4.42
CA GLN A 317 15.70 -13.79 5.38
C GLN A 317 15.04 -13.10 6.56
N ASN A 318 15.65 -12.03 7.07
CA ASN A 318 15.13 -11.28 8.21
C ASN A 318 14.68 -9.86 7.82
N THR A 319 13.98 -9.75 6.70
CA THR A 319 13.31 -8.52 6.25
C THR A 319 11.82 -8.79 6.06
N LEU A 320 10.98 -8.04 6.76
CA LEU A 320 9.55 -7.99 6.46
C LEU A 320 9.34 -7.07 5.26
N ILE A 321 8.87 -7.63 4.16
CA ILE A 321 8.50 -6.89 2.94
C ILE A 321 6.98 -6.87 2.83
N MET A 322 6.40 -5.68 2.70
CA MET A 322 4.98 -5.47 2.47
C MET A 322 4.79 -4.69 1.16
N PHE A 323 3.94 -5.19 0.27
CA PHE A 323 3.56 -4.52 -0.96
C PHE A 323 2.05 -4.22 -0.94
N LEU A 324 1.67 -3.01 -1.37
CA LEU A 324 0.27 -2.57 -1.46
C LEU A 324 0.09 -1.45 -2.49
N ALA A 325 -1.17 -1.08 -2.77
CA ALA A 325 -1.51 0.11 -3.54
C ALA A 325 -2.31 1.11 -2.69
N ASP A 326 -2.20 2.40 -3.01
CA ASP A 326 -2.84 3.47 -2.21
C ASP A 326 -4.33 3.65 -2.50
N ASN A 327 -4.80 3.26 -3.65
CA ASN A 327 -6.22 3.16 -4.03
C ASN A 327 -6.37 2.27 -5.26
N GLY A 328 -7.59 1.92 -5.60
CA GLY A 328 -7.90 1.22 -6.85
C GLY A 328 -7.59 2.04 -8.09
N GLY A 329 -7.74 1.44 -9.25
CA GLY A 329 -7.48 2.06 -10.55
C GLY A 329 -8.26 3.37 -10.73
N CYS A 330 -7.67 4.28 -11.49
CA CYS A 330 -8.13 5.65 -11.63
C CYS A 330 -8.96 5.84 -12.90
N ALA A 331 -10.22 6.24 -12.75
CA ALA A 331 -11.14 6.49 -13.87
C ALA A 331 -11.10 7.94 -14.39
N GLU A 332 -10.20 8.78 -13.89
CA GLU A 332 -10.08 10.16 -14.34
C GLU A 332 -9.74 10.22 -15.84
N GLU A 333 -10.49 11.00 -16.60
CA GLU A 333 -10.22 11.28 -18.02
C GLU A 333 -9.28 12.48 -18.13
N VAL A 334 -8.01 12.19 -18.29
CA VAL A 334 -6.94 13.20 -18.43
C VAL A 334 -6.39 13.15 -19.84
N ASN A 335 -6.38 14.31 -20.51
CA ASN A 335 -5.67 14.52 -21.77
C ASN A 335 -5.22 15.98 -21.82
N ARG A 336 -3.97 16.24 -21.41
CA ARG A 336 -3.37 17.59 -21.35
C ARG A 336 -2.09 17.68 -22.17
N GLY A 337 -1.72 16.61 -22.89
CA GLY A 337 -0.57 16.57 -23.79
C GLY A 337 -0.81 17.37 -25.06
N GLN A 338 0.20 17.42 -25.91
CA GLN A 338 0.07 18.02 -27.24
C GLN A 338 -0.93 17.21 -28.09
N PRO A 339 -1.80 17.87 -28.88
CA PRO A 339 -2.73 17.17 -29.74
C PRO A 339 -2.02 16.20 -30.70
N GLY A 340 -2.54 14.98 -30.82
CA GLY A 340 -1.98 13.95 -31.71
C GLY A 340 -0.78 13.19 -31.18
N VAL A 341 -0.22 13.56 -30.03
CA VAL A 341 0.89 12.80 -29.42
C VAL A 341 0.33 11.55 -28.70
N PRO A 342 0.77 10.33 -29.10
CA PRO A 342 0.32 9.10 -28.47
C PRO A 342 0.87 8.94 -27.05
N PRO A 343 0.24 8.14 -26.18
CA PRO A 343 0.78 7.85 -24.85
C PRO A 343 2.11 7.11 -24.92
N GLY A 344 2.92 7.25 -23.88
CA GLY A 344 4.19 6.56 -23.71
C GLY A 344 5.38 7.48 -23.50
N GLY A 345 5.52 8.53 -24.33
CA GLY A 345 6.64 9.45 -24.27
C GLY A 345 6.42 10.68 -23.39
N ALA A 346 7.48 11.41 -23.14
CA ALA A 346 7.54 12.59 -22.28
C ALA A 346 6.61 13.74 -22.67
N ASP A 347 6.21 13.82 -23.94
CA ASP A 347 5.39 14.91 -24.48
C ASP A 347 3.88 14.58 -24.51
N SER A 348 3.52 13.35 -24.15
CA SER A 348 2.15 12.96 -23.87
C SER A 348 1.75 13.32 -22.45
N PHE A 349 0.46 13.52 -22.19
CA PHE A 349 -0.04 13.68 -20.83
C PHE A 349 -1.50 13.22 -20.76
N MET A 350 -1.71 11.93 -20.56
CA MET A 350 -3.04 11.35 -20.57
C MET A 350 -3.17 10.16 -19.60
N SER A 351 -4.43 9.81 -19.31
CA SER A 351 -4.80 8.63 -18.54
C SER A 351 -5.36 7.53 -19.45
N TYR A 352 -5.51 6.31 -18.88
CA TYR A 352 -6.13 5.19 -19.60
C TYR A 352 -7.67 5.26 -19.61
N GLY A 353 -8.26 6.04 -18.68
CA GLY A 353 -9.67 6.32 -18.62
C GLY A 353 -10.54 5.25 -17.96
N LEU A 354 -11.82 5.58 -17.82
CA LEU A 354 -12.80 4.80 -17.06
C LEU A 354 -12.94 3.35 -17.54
N PRO A 355 -12.99 3.01 -18.84
CA PRO A 355 -13.17 1.62 -19.26
C PRO A 355 -12.05 0.69 -18.82
N TRP A 356 -10.79 1.16 -18.90
CA TRP A 356 -9.64 0.37 -18.44
C TRP A 356 -9.53 0.35 -16.92
N ALA A 357 -9.93 1.43 -16.21
CA ALA A 357 -10.03 1.40 -14.76
C ALA A 357 -11.05 0.37 -14.28
N ASN A 358 -12.16 0.18 -15.02
CA ASN A 358 -13.13 -0.88 -14.75
C ASN A 358 -12.54 -2.28 -14.93
N ALA A 359 -11.60 -2.46 -15.87
CA ALA A 359 -10.86 -3.70 -16.02
C ALA A 359 -9.84 -3.91 -14.89
N SER A 360 -9.09 -2.88 -14.51
CA SER A 360 -8.12 -2.91 -13.42
C SER A 360 -8.74 -3.29 -12.07
N ASN A 361 -9.97 -2.82 -11.79
CA ASN A 361 -10.68 -3.09 -10.54
C ASN A 361 -11.52 -4.38 -10.54
N THR A 362 -11.39 -5.21 -11.57
CA THR A 362 -12.12 -6.49 -11.63
C THR A 362 -11.95 -7.28 -10.33
N PRO A 363 -13.03 -7.87 -9.74
CA PRO A 363 -14.40 -7.92 -10.24
C PRO A 363 -15.29 -6.78 -9.73
N PHE A 364 -14.74 -5.85 -8.98
CA PHE A 364 -15.45 -4.83 -8.24
C PHE A 364 -15.91 -3.67 -9.12
N ARG A 365 -16.82 -2.87 -8.59
CA ARG A 365 -17.32 -1.65 -9.24
C ARG A 365 -16.71 -0.40 -8.61
N LEU A 366 -16.74 0.68 -9.35
CA LEU A 366 -16.19 2.00 -9.00
C LEU A 366 -14.66 2.00 -8.86
N TYR A 367 -14.09 3.15 -8.53
CA TYR A 367 -12.68 3.48 -8.76
C TYR A 367 -12.17 4.38 -7.65
N LYS A 368 -10.87 4.71 -7.68
CA LYS A 368 -10.28 5.82 -6.92
C LYS A 368 -11.31 6.95 -6.72
N HIS A 369 -11.38 7.53 -5.54
CA HIS A 369 -12.33 8.55 -5.12
C HIS A 369 -13.57 8.00 -4.41
N TRP A 370 -14.20 6.91 -4.88
CA TRP A 370 -15.33 6.30 -4.20
C TRP A 370 -14.90 5.37 -3.06
N VAL A 371 -15.85 4.94 -2.21
CA VAL A 371 -15.57 4.04 -1.08
C VAL A 371 -16.23 2.67 -1.22
N HIS A 372 -16.58 2.31 -2.46
CA HIS A 372 -16.98 0.97 -2.86
C HIS A 372 -15.74 0.07 -3.03
N GLU A 373 -15.95 -1.25 -3.09
CA GLU A 373 -14.85 -2.22 -3.11
C GLU A 373 -13.79 -1.92 -4.19
N GLY A 374 -14.18 -1.48 -5.40
CA GLY A 374 -13.22 -1.20 -6.47
C GLY A 374 -12.24 -0.06 -6.20
N ALA A 375 -12.57 0.83 -5.26
CA ALA A 375 -11.65 1.90 -4.87
C ALA A 375 -10.80 1.55 -3.66
N ILE A 376 -11.40 0.88 -2.66
CA ILE A 376 -10.78 0.68 -1.35
C ILE A 376 -10.11 -0.67 -1.18
N ALA A 377 -10.49 -1.70 -1.94
CA ALA A 377 -9.85 -3.01 -1.90
C ALA A 377 -8.71 -3.06 -2.93
N THR A 378 -7.49 -3.25 -2.44
CA THR A 378 -6.28 -3.32 -3.28
C THR A 378 -5.43 -4.54 -2.92
N PRO A 379 -4.51 -4.98 -3.80
CA PRO A 379 -3.58 -6.03 -3.48
C PRO A 379 -2.77 -5.70 -2.22
N PHE A 380 -2.58 -6.70 -1.36
CA PHE A 380 -1.62 -6.64 -0.27
C PHE A 380 -0.87 -7.96 -0.17
N ILE A 381 0.45 -7.88 -0.24
CA ILE A 381 1.36 -9.02 -0.11
C ILE A 381 2.29 -8.77 1.06
N ALA A 382 2.44 -9.75 1.95
CA ALA A 382 3.45 -9.72 3.00
C ALA A 382 4.40 -10.92 2.85
N HIS A 383 5.70 -10.64 2.88
CA HIS A 383 6.76 -11.64 2.75
C HIS A 383 7.79 -11.46 3.86
N TRP A 384 8.02 -12.52 4.64
CA TRP A 384 9.01 -12.53 5.72
C TRP A 384 9.46 -13.97 5.99
N PRO A 385 10.52 -14.44 5.34
CA PRO A 385 10.93 -15.85 5.40
C PRO A 385 11.20 -16.36 6.82
N ALA A 386 11.74 -15.52 7.71
CA ALA A 386 12.03 -15.91 9.09
C ALA A 386 10.76 -16.21 9.93
N VAL A 387 9.59 -15.67 9.55
CA VAL A 387 8.35 -15.75 10.34
C VAL A 387 7.23 -16.49 9.62
N ILE A 388 7.02 -16.22 8.33
CA ILE A 388 5.95 -16.84 7.55
C ILE A 388 6.33 -18.28 7.21
N ARG A 389 5.73 -19.24 7.92
CA ARG A 389 6.02 -20.68 7.75
C ARG A 389 5.25 -21.31 6.61
N GLN A 390 3.99 -20.91 6.43
CA GLN A 390 3.13 -21.39 5.34
C GLN A 390 3.27 -20.43 4.15
N ARG A 391 3.91 -20.93 3.09
CA ARG A 391 4.11 -20.17 1.85
C ARG A 391 2.87 -20.24 0.96
N ASN A 392 2.76 -19.29 0.03
CA ASN A 392 1.66 -19.18 -0.92
C ASN A 392 0.27 -19.15 -0.25
N THR A 393 0.19 -18.55 0.92
CA THR A 393 -1.04 -18.50 1.72
C THR A 393 -1.93 -17.36 1.24
N ILE A 394 -3.24 -17.63 1.19
CA ILE A 394 -4.27 -16.62 0.98
C ILE A 394 -5.01 -16.44 2.30
N THR A 395 -5.16 -15.20 2.74
CA THR A 395 -5.98 -14.86 3.90
C THR A 395 -7.18 -14.02 3.51
N HIS A 396 -8.34 -14.38 4.08
CA HIS A 396 -9.59 -13.63 3.94
C HIS A 396 -9.88 -12.75 5.17
N GLN A 397 -8.96 -12.68 6.13
CA GLN A 397 -9.08 -11.78 7.27
C GLN A 397 -8.91 -10.34 6.81
N ALA A 398 -9.85 -9.48 7.17
CA ALA A 398 -9.81 -8.07 6.78
C ALA A 398 -8.62 -7.34 7.43
N GLY A 399 -7.86 -6.61 6.62
CA GLY A 399 -6.84 -5.66 7.03
C GLY A 399 -7.19 -4.25 6.54
N HIS A 400 -6.65 -3.24 7.20
CA HIS A 400 -6.81 -1.85 6.80
C HIS A 400 -5.44 -1.15 6.80
N ILE A 401 -5.30 -0.11 6.01
CA ILE A 401 -4.04 0.63 5.85
C ILE A 401 -3.47 1.14 7.19
N ILE A 402 -4.35 1.48 8.16
CA ILE A 402 -3.93 1.90 9.51
C ILE A 402 -3.20 0.79 10.29
N ASP A 403 -3.37 -0.47 9.92
CA ASP A 403 -2.78 -1.63 10.58
C ASP A 403 -1.28 -1.76 10.32
N VAL A 404 -0.78 -1.14 9.26
CA VAL A 404 0.62 -1.23 8.85
C VAL A 404 1.54 -0.64 9.92
N MET A 405 1.22 0.55 10.45
CA MET A 405 2.00 1.15 11.53
C MET A 405 2.03 0.26 12.78
N ALA A 406 0.87 -0.24 13.22
CA ALA A 406 0.78 -1.14 14.37
C ALA A 406 1.63 -2.41 14.17
N THR A 407 1.66 -2.93 12.93
CA THR A 407 2.48 -4.08 12.55
C THR A 407 3.97 -3.75 12.62
N CYS A 408 4.39 -2.61 12.07
CA CYS A 408 5.78 -2.16 12.11
C CYS A 408 6.27 -1.99 13.55
N LEU A 409 5.46 -1.39 14.42
CA LEU A 409 5.79 -1.20 15.84
C LEU A 409 5.94 -2.53 16.57
N GLU A 410 5.00 -3.46 16.41
CA GLU A 410 5.08 -4.78 17.07
C GLU A 410 6.29 -5.58 16.59
N VAL A 411 6.56 -5.58 15.28
CA VAL A 411 7.70 -6.27 14.66
C VAL A 411 9.04 -5.69 15.14
N ALA A 412 9.09 -4.37 15.31
CA ALA A 412 10.28 -3.66 15.79
C ALA A 412 10.47 -3.72 17.32
N GLY A 413 9.46 -4.14 18.08
CA GLY A 413 9.43 -3.98 19.51
C GLY A 413 9.38 -2.51 19.95
N ALA A 414 8.88 -1.63 19.09
CA ALA A 414 8.74 -0.20 19.34
C ALA A 414 7.41 0.12 20.02
N GLN A 415 7.36 1.24 20.72
CA GLN A 415 6.14 1.69 21.39
C GLN A 415 5.57 2.93 20.71
N TYR A 416 4.25 2.97 20.57
CA TYR A 416 3.55 4.18 20.16
C TYR A 416 3.60 5.22 21.30
N PRO A 417 3.89 6.50 21.03
CA PRO A 417 3.95 7.53 22.07
C PRO A 417 2.59 7.69 22.79
N LYS A 418 2.63 7.60 24.11
CA LYS A 418 1.44 7.74 24.97
C LYS A 418 1.46 9.10 25.67
N THR A 419 1.22 10.15 24.95
CA THR A 419 1.08 11.51 25.51
C THR A 419 -0.32 12.05 25.21
N LEU A 420 -0.83 12.95 26.06
CA LEU A 420 -2.15 13.59 25.85
C LEU A 420 -2.25 14.39 24.56
N ARG A 421 -1.10 14.77 23.98
CA ARG A 421 -1.04 15.55 22.75
C ARG A 421 -1.22 14.67 21.50
N ILE A 422 -0.78 13.41 21.55
CA ILE A 422 -0.80 12.50 20.41
C ILE A 422 -2.08 11.69 20.39
N THR A 423 -2.75 11.66 19.24
CA THR A 423 -3.95 10.84 19.01
C THR A 423 -3.62 9.37 19.20
N PRO A 424 -4.39 8.61 20.00
CA PRO A 424 -4.16 7.18 20.20
C PRO A 424 -4.19 6.38 18.89
N LEU A 425 -3.31 5.38 18.78
CA LEU A 425 -3.21 4.49 17.62
C LEU A 425 -4.54 3.75 17.35
N GLU A 426 -5.01 3.80 16.14
CA GLU A 426 -6.25 3.13 15.68
C GLU A 426 -5.96 1.73 15.12
N GLY A 427 -4.80 1.56 14.47
CA GLY A 427 -4.41 0.33 13.79
C GLY A 427 -4.22 -0.84 14.74
N LYS A 428 -4.40 -2.05 14.22
CA LYS A 428 -4.16 -3.33 14.88
C LYS A 428 -3.16 -4.16 14.07
N SER A 429 -2.17 -4.73 14.73
CA SER A 429 -1.10 -5.46 14.05
C SER A 429 -1.61 -6.63 13.20
N LEU A 430 -0.99 -6.82 12.04
CA LEU A 430 -1.17 -7.96 11.15
C LEU A 430 -0.26 -9.15 11.53
N LEU A 431 0.67 -8.99 12.47
CA LEU A 431 1.66 -10.01 12.82
C LEU A 431 1.06 -11.38 13.19
N PRO A 432 -0.10 -11.48 13.90
CA PRO A 432 -0.74 -12.77 14.10
C PRO A 432 -1.09 -13.49 12.80
N ILE A 433 -1.58 -12.76 11.77
CA ILE A 433 -1.88 -13.33 10.45
C ILE A 433 -0.61 -13.83 9.77
N LEU A 434 0.49 -13.07 9.85
CA LEU A 434 1.78 -13.47 9.28
C LEU A 434 2.35 -14.74 9.96
N ARG A 435 1.97 -15.00 11.20
CA ARG A 435 2.27 -16.23 11.94
C ARG A 435 1.28 -17.37 11.69
N GLY A 436 0.34 -17.21 10.76
CA GLY A 436 -0.69 -18.20 10.46
C GLY A 436 -1.83 -18.28 11.47
N GLN A 437 -2.00 -17.24 12.29
CA GLN A 437 -3.00 -17.19 13.37
C GLN A 437 -4.21 -16.32 12.99
N ARG A 438 -5.32 -16.50 13.69
CA ARG A 438 -6.40 -15.53 13.68
C ARG A 438 -6.04 -14.31 14.51
N ARG A 439 -6.34 -13.11 14.00
CA ARG A 439 -6.25 -11.88 14.79
C ARG A 439 -7.61 -11.40 15.26
N GLN A 440 -7.65 -10.66 16.35
CA GLN A 440 -8.82 -9.86 16.69
C GLN A 440 -8.85 -8.64 15.76
N GLY A 441 -9.71 -8.69 14.75
CA GLY A 441 -9.91 -7.60 13.78
C GLY A 441 -10.49 -6.34 14.42
N HIS A 442 -10.73 -5.32 13.59
CA HIS A 442 -11.47 -4.12 14.01
C HIS A 442 -12.93 -4.47 14.30
N GLN A 443 -13.52 -3.81 15.30
CA GLN A 443 -14.94 -3.91 15.58
C GLN A 443 -15.76 -3.36 14.40
N ALA A 444 -15.32 -2.24 13.83
CA ALA A 444 -15.80 -1.69 12.58
C ALA A 444 -14.67 -0.92 11.89
N ILE A 445 -14.77 -0.75 10.56
CA ILE A 445 -13.86 0.03 9.73
C ILE A 445 -14.71 1.08 9.00
N PHE A 446 -14.16 2.28 8.83
CA PHE A 446 -14.90 3.42 8.30
C PHE A 446 -14.15 4.13 7.20
N TRP A 447 -14.88 4.75 6.29
CA TRP A 447 -14.37 5.54 5.18
C TRP A 447 -15.21 6.78 4.95
N GLU A 448 -14.54 7.86 4.64
CA GLU A 448 -15.12 9.05 4.05
C GLU A 448 -14.14 9.66 3.06
N HIS A 449 -14.62 10.03 1.88
CA HIS A 449 -13.88 10.84 0.92
C HIS A 449 -14.85 11.59 0.00
N GLU A 450 -14.78 12.93 0.03
CA GLU A 450 -15.63 13.82 -0.78
C GLU A 450 -17.13 13.51 -0.68
N GLY A 451 -17.61 13.26 0.55
CA GLY A 451 -19.00 12.90 0.85
C GLY A 451 -19.36 11.44 0.61
N ASN A 452 -18.55 10.67 -0.14
CA ASN A 452 -18.69 9.24 -0.21
C ASN A 452 -18.32 8.63 1.14
N ARG A 453 -19.17 7.75 1.67
CA ARG A 453 -19.03 7.28 3.05
C ARG A 453 -19.35 5.80 3.19
N ALA A 454 -18.66 5.12 4.10
CA ALA A 454 -18.95 3.72 4.39
C ALA A 454 -18.58 3.34 5.82
N ALA A 455 -19.26 2.30 6.32
CA ALA A 455 -18.95 1.58 7.55
C ALA A 455 -19.04 0.07 7.29
N ARG A 456 -18.05 -0.68 7.76
CA ARG A 456 -18.05 -2.13 7.71
C ARG A 456 -17.94 -2.72 9.10
N GLN A 457 -18.86 -3.62 9.45
CA GLN A 457 -18.82 -4.43 10.68
C GLN A 457 -18.98 -5.90 10.34
N GLY A 458 -17.93 -6.68 10.54
CA GLY A 458 -17.91 -8.07 10.09
C GLY A 458 -18.11 -8.18 8.57
N ASN A 459 -19.13 -8.93 8.14
CA ASN A 459 -19.47 -9.09 6.72
C ASN A 459 -20.41 -8.01 6.18
N TRP A 460 -20.99 -7.19 7.06
CA TRP A 460 -21.92 -6.15 6.64
C TRP A 460 -21.20 -4.85 6.32
N LYS A 461 -21.45 -4.31 5.13
CA LYS A 461 -20.95 -3.01 4.68
C LYS A 461 -22.13 -2.11 4.33
N LEU A 462 -22.17 -0.95 4.98
CA LEU A 462 -23.02 0.17 4.63
C LEU A 462 -22.19 1.16 3.83
N VAL A 463 -22.65 1.57 2.66
CA VAL A 463 -21.92 2.47 1.77
C VAL A 463 -22.87 3.45 1.11
N SER A 464 -22.38 4.66 0.80
CA SER A 464 -23.16 5.67 0.09
C SER A 464 -22.25 6.40 -0.90
N LYS A 465 -22.69 6.45 -2.16
CA LYS A 465 -22.13 7.35 -3.17
C LYS A 465 -22.78 8.72 -3.02
N HIS A 466 -21.97 9.74 -2.76
CA HIS A 466 -22.47 11.11 -2.61
C HIS A 466 -23.02 11.68 -3.95
N PRO A 467 -24.20 12.37 -3.95
CA PRO A 467 -25.07 12.67 -2.81
C PRO A 467 -26.17 11.62 -2.51
N GLY A 468 -25.97 10.36 -2.86
CA GLY A 468 -26.94 9.30 -2.75
C GLY A 468 -27.23 8.83 -1.31
N GLY A 469 -28.25 7.96 -1.18
CA GLY A 469 -28.62 7.30 0.06
C GLY A 469 -27.70 6.13 0.44
N TRP A 470 -27.99 5.50 1.58
CA TRP A 470 -27.26 4.33 2.04
C TRP A 470 -27.64 3.07 1.25
N GLU A 471 -26.64 2.31 0.85
CA GLU A 471 -26.71 0.95 0.31
C GLU A 471 -26.15 -0.02 1.36
N LEU A 472 -26.72 -1.21 1.51
CA LEU A 472 -26.27 -2.22 2.47
C LEU A 472 -25.95 -3.53 1.76
N TYR A 473 -24.77 -4.10 2.05
CA TYR A 473 -24.28 -5.33 1.43
C TYR A 473 -23.80 -6.34 2.47
N ASP A 474 -24.06 -7.64 2.21
CA ASP A 474 -23.40 -8.75 2.89
C ASP A 474 -22.20 -9.18 2.02
N LEU A 475 -21.00 -8.77 2.41
CA LEU A 475 -19.78 -9.02 1.65
C LEU A 475 -19.38 -10.50 1.57
N GLU A 476 -19.93 -11.37 2.41
CA GLU A 476 -19.71 -12.81 2.27
C GLU A 476 -20.49 -13.38 1.10
N ALA A 477 -21.73 -12.95 0.95
CA ALA A 477 -22.62 -13.37 -0.14
C ALA A 477 -22.37 -12.59 -1.43
N ASP A 478 -22.09 -11.28 -1.32
CA ASP A 478 -22.03 -10.31 -2.43
C ASP A 478 -20.96 -9.25 -2.17
N ARG A 479 -19.70 -9.60 -2.34
CA ARG A 479 -18.60 -8.63 -2.24
C ARG A 479 -18.53 -7.69 -3.45
N THR A 480 -19.22 -8.01 -4.52
CA THR A 480 -19.29 -7.17 -5.72
C THR A 480 -20.32 -6.05 -5.62
N GLU A 481 -21.06 -5.97 -4.51
CA GLU A 481 -21.96 -4.87 -4.16
C GLU A 481 -23.07 -4.68 -5.22
N LEU A 482 -23.72 -5.79 -5.63
CA LEU A 482 -24.77 -5.78 -6.65
C LEU A 482 -26.19 -5.85 -6.07
N ASN A 483 -26.37 -6.44 -4.87
CA ASN A 483 -27.66 -6.69 -4.27
C ASN A 483 -27.85 -5.82 -3.02
N ASN A 484 -28.37 -4.60 -3.22
CA ASN A 484 -28.62 -3.68 -2.12
C ASN A 484 -29.74 -4.21 -1.19
N LEU A 485 -29.36 -4.51 0.06
CA LEU A 485 -30.23 -5.04 1.11
C LEU A 485 -30.78 -3.98 2.06
N ALA A 486 -30.56 -2.67 1.80
CA ALA A 486 -30.95 -1.60 2.72
C ALA A 486 -32.44 -1.60 3.06
N GLY A 487 -33.31 -1.84 2.06
CA GLY A 487 -34.74 -1.94 2.26
C GLY A 487 -35.20 -3.18 3.04
N LYS A 488 -34.40 -4.27 3.01
CA LYS A 488 -34.73 -5.53 3.72
C LYS A 488 -34.23 -5.53 5.18
N HIS A 489 -33.23 -4.71 5.51
CA HIS A 489 -32.62 -4.68 6.84
C HIS A 489 -32.45 -3.25 7.38
N PRO A 490 -33.55 -2.48 7.54
CA PRO A 490 -33.48 -1.09 7.98
C PRO A 490 -32.87 -0.92 9.38
N GLU A 491 -32.96 -1.92 10.25
CA GLU A 491 -32.33 -1.91 11.57
C GLU A 491 -30.80 -1.97 11.48
N LYS A 492 -30.25 -2.74 10.53
CA LYS A 492 -28.79 -2.78 10.28
C LYS A 492 -28.29 -1.47 9.69
N VAL A 493 -29.06 -0.89 8.77
CA VAL A 493 -28.76 0.44 8.21
C VAL A 493 -28.65 1.46 9.32
N ARG A 494 -29.67 1.57 10.19
CA ARG A 494 -29.65 2.52 11.33
C ARG A 494 -28.45 2.28 12.26
N ARG A 495 -28.16 1.02 12.61
CA ARG A 495 -27.04 0.67 13.48
C ARG A 495 -25.69 1.04 12.88
N LEU A 496 -25.43 0.69 11.62
CA LEU A 496 -24.15 0.98 10.96
C LEU A 496 -24.01 2.48 10.67
N ALA A 497 -25.09 3.18 10.33
CA ALA A 497 -25.09 4.64 10.18
C ALA A 497 -24.72 5.33 11.51
N ALA A 498 -25.32 4.89 12.64
CA ALA A 498 -24.96 5.44 13.95
C ALA A 498 -23.48 5.19 14.32
N LEU A 499 -22.94 4.01 13.98
CA LEU A 499 -21.50 3.76 14.15
C LEU A 499 -20.64 4.69 13.28
N TYR A 500 -21.04 4.92 12.02
CA TYR A 500 -20.38 5.85 11.14
C TYR A 500 -20.40 7.28 11.70
N GLU A 501 -21.56 7.78 12.12
CA GLU A 501 -21.69 9.15 12.65
C GLU A 501 -20.83 9.35 13.92
N GLY A 502 -20.81 8.38 14.83
CA GLY A 502 -19.94 8.44 16.01
C GLY A 502 -18.45 8.47 15.65
N TRP A 503 -18.04 7.69 14.64
CA TRP A 503 -16.67 7.74 14.12
C TRP A 503 -16.38 9.08 13.43
N ALA A 504 -17.29 9.56 12.58
CA ALA A 504 -17.14 10.80 11.82
C ALA A 504 -16.96 11.99 12.76
N GLN A 505 -17.80 12.10 13.80
CA GLN A 505 -17.67 13.12 14.83
C GLN A 505 -16.31 13.02 15.55
N ARG A 506 -15.92 11.85 16.00
CA ARG A 506 -14.65 11.61 16.70
C ARG A 506 -13.43 11.96 15.85
N CYS A 507 -13.47 11.66 14.56
CA CYS A 507 -12.36 11.92 13.62
C CYS A 507 -12.37 13.34 13.03
N GLY A 508 -13.43 14.13 13.29
CA GLY A 508 -13.55 15.49 12.78
C GLY A 508 -13.93 15.56 11.31
N VAL A 509 -14.69 14.56 10.83
CA VAL A 509 -15.26 14.61 9.47
C VAL A 509 -16.25 15.76 9.38
N VAL A 510 -16.06 16.62 8.40
CA VAL A 510 -16.97 17.71 8.06
C VAL A 510 -17.78 17.30 6.84
N PRO A 511 -19.12 17.48 6.82
CA PRO A 511 -19.92 17.22 5.64
C PRO A 511 -19.33 17.92 4.40
N TRP A 512 -19.19 17.18 3.30
CA TRP A 512 -18.47 17.65 2.12
C TRP A 512 -18.98 18.99 1.57
N ASP A 513 -20.32 19.16 1.57
CA ASP A 513 -20.98 20.36 1.08
C ASP A 513 -20.77 21.60 1.98
N GLN A 514 -20.30 21.41 3.22
CA GLN A 514 -19.99 22.47 4.18
C GLN A 514 -18.52 22.91 4.13
N LEU A 515 -17.66 22.14 3.46
CA LEU A 515 -16.26 22.54 3.28
C LEU A 515 -16.15 23.65 2.25
N PRO A 516 -15.29 24.66 2.46
CA PRO A 516 -15.05 25.70 1.47
C PRO A 516 -14.70 25.10 0.12
N LYS A 517 -15.37 25.56 -0.95
CA LYS A 517 -14.97 25.20 -2.32
C LYS A 517 -13.56 25.75 -2.56
N LYS A 518 -12.78 25.06 -3.40
CA LYS A 518 -11.49 25.61 -3.85
C LYS A 518 -11.73 27.03 -4.41
N GLY A 519 -11.05 28.02 -3.85
CA GLY A 519 -10.86 29.29 -4.51
C GLY A 519 -9.91 29.11 -5.71
#